data_fb12e0a0786ed0f2f23cca3cb3894842
#
_entry.id   fb12e0a0786ed0f2f23cca3cb3894842
#
_cell.length_a   1.000
_cell.length_b   1.000
_cell.length_c   1.000
_cell.angle_alpha   90.00
_cell.angle_beta   90.00
_cell.angle_gamma   90.00
#
_symmetry.space_group_name_H-M   'P 1'
#
loop_
_entity.id
_entity.type
_entity.pdbx_description
1 polymer ?
#
loop_
_entity_poly.entity_id
_entity_poly.type
_entity_poly.pdbx_seq_one_letter_code
_entity_poly.pdbx_strand_id
1 'polypeptide(L)'
;MPFFIKTEIIKKEYLINHDLKQKIISEHIDWIKKLKKEGINIKSGFLVDELKKPGAGGLLILEINNYENALKIIKNDPMIKNDLVKWKLNEWVDLNK
;
A
#
# COMPACT_ATOMS: atom_id res chain seq x y z
N MET A 1 -15.51 -6.08 10.53
CA MET A 1 -14.20 -5.50 10.87
C MET A 1 -14.03 -4.17 10.14
N PRO A 2 -13.33 -3.21 10.74
CA PRO A 2 -13.10 -1.94 10.06
C PRO A 2 -12.14 -2.06 8.87
N PHE A 3 -12.19 -1.06 8.00
CA PHE A 3 -11.25 -0.92 6.89
C PHE A 3 -10.21 0.14 7.22
N PHE A 4 -8.98 -0.13 6.83
CA PHE A 4 -7.87 0.79 6.97
C PHE A 4 -7.30 1.09 5.60
N ILE A 5 -6.90 2.34 5.40
CA ILE A 5 -6.39 2.80 4.11
C ILE A 5 -4.98 3.32 4.30
N LYS A 6 -4.05 2.77 3.54
CA LYS A 6 -2.70 3.31 3.42
C LYS A 6 -2.62 4.08 2.12
N THR A 7 -2.27 5.36 2.21
CA THR A 7 -1.95 6.18 1.05
C THR A 7 -0.45 6.42 1.01
N GLU A 8 0.11 6.53 -0.18
CA GLU A 8 1.56 6.66 -0.31
C GLU A 8 1.97 7.42 -1.55
N ILE A 9 3.19 8.00 -1.50
CA ILE A 9 3.85 8.66 -2.62
C ILE A 9 5.27 8.14 -2.65
N ILE A 10 5.77 7.78 -3.83
CA ILE A 10 7.17 7.36 -4.01
C ILE A 10 8.08 8.55 -3.78
N LYS A 11 9.12 8.38 -2.98
CA LYS A 11 10.08 9.44 -2.69
C LYS A 11 10.85 9.81 -3.95
N LYS A 12 11.18 11.10 -4.09
CA LYS A 12 11.82 11.66 -5.29
C LYS A 12 13.13 10.97 -5.64
N GLU A 13 13.93 10.61 -4.65
CA GLU A 13 15.22 9.95 -4.86
C GLU A 13 15.11 8.60 -5.57
N TYR A 14 13.94 7.97 -5.54
CA TYR A 14 13.72 6.67 -6.17
C TYR A 14 13.08 6.76 -7.56
N LEU A 15 12.70 7.95 -7.98
CA LEU A 15 12.08 8.13 -9.31
C LEU A 15 13.07 7.86 -10.45
N ILE A 16 14.37 8.02 -10.17
CA ILE A 16 15.43 7.83 -11.16
C ILE A 16 16.07 6.45 -11.08
N ASN A 17 15.91 5.72 -9.99
CA ASN A 17 16.45 4.36 -9.85
C ASN A 17 15.37 3.34 -10.20
N HIS A 18 15.18 3.14 -11.49
CA HIS A 18 14.09 2.34 -12.02
C HIS A 18 14.18 0.87 -11.63
N ASP A 19 15.37 0.28 -11.68
CA ASP A 19 15.56 -1.15 -11.38
C ASP A 19 15.28 -1.47 -9.92
N LEU A 20 15.76 -0.65 -9.00
CA LEU A 20 15.50 -0.82 -7.57
C LEU A 20 14.01 -0.67 -7.27
N LYS A 21 13.37 0.33 -7.86
CA LYS A 21 11.94 0.56 -7.70
C LYS A 21 11.14 -0.65 -8.17
N GLN A 22 11.45 -1.19 -9.34
CA GLN A 22 10.74 -2.36 -9.89
C GLN A 22 10.92 -3.59 -9.02
N LYS A 23 12.12 -3.80 -8.48
CA LYS A 23 12.39 -4.92 -7.58
C LYS A 23 11.51 -4.83 -6.32
N ILE A 24 11.46 -3.65 -5.71
CA ILE A 24 10.69 -3.45 -4.47
C ILE A 24 9.19 -3.60 -4.75
N ILE A 25 8.70 -3.08 -5.87
CA ILE A 25 7.30 -3.22 -6.27
C ILE A 25 6.94 -4.70 -6.49
N SER A 26 7.83 -5.46 -7.11
CA SER A 26 7.63 -6.90 -7.29
C SER A 26 7.52 -7.63 -5.96
N GLU A 27 8.37 -7.28 -4.99
CA GLU A 27 8.31 -7.84 -3.64
C GLU A 27 6.99 -7.47 -2.94
N HIS A 28 6.52 -6.23 -3.15
CA HIS A 28 5.24 -5.78 -2.61
C HIS A 28 4.08 -6.61 -3.18
N ILE A 29 4.08 -6.87 -4.47
CA ILE A 29 3.04 -7.69 -5.12
C ILE A 29 3.01 -9.09 -4.51
N ASP A 30 4.18 -9.70 -4.30
CA ASP A 30 4.28 -11.02 -3.69
C ASP A 30 3.78 -11.02 -2.24
N TRP A 31 4.10 -9.97 -1.48
CA TRP A 31 3.63 -9.80 -0.12
C TRP A 31 2.10 -9.70 -0.06
N ILE A 32 1.47 -8.94 -0.96
CA ILE A 32 0.00 -8.86 -1.07
C ILE A 32 -0.60 -10.24 -1.36
N LYS A 33 -0.03 -10.98 -2.30
CA LYS A 33 -0.51 -12.33 -2.64
C LYS A 33 -0.45 -13.27 -1.45
N LYS A 34 0.63 -13.18 -0.67
CA LYS A 34 0.79 -13.99 0.54
C LYS A 34 -0.31 -13.68 1.55
N LEU A 35 -0.59 -12.41 1.81
CA LEU A 35 -1.63 -11.99 2.77
C LEU A 35 -3.00 -12.46 2.32
N LYS A 36 -3.30 -12.39 1.03
CA LYS A 36 -4.57 -12.91 0.49
C LYS A 36 -4.71 -14.41 0.71
N LYS A 37 -3.64 -15.17 0.53
CA LYS A 37 -3.64 -16.62 0.81
C LYS A 37 -3.89 -16.93 2.28
N GLU A 38 -3.47 -16.05 3.17
CA GLU A 38 -3.69 -16.18 4.61
C GLU A 38 -5.12 -15.76 5.01
N GLY A 39 -5.96 -15.39 4.05
CA GLY A 39 -7.36 -15.03 4.29
C GLY A 39 -7.58 -13.58 4.63
N ILE A 40 -6.57 -12.72 4.48
CA ILE A 40 -6.71 -11.30 4.76
C ILE A 40 -7.33 -10.60 3.55
N ASN A 41 -8.37 -9.79 3.81
CA ASN A 41 -9.00 -8.98 2.77
C ASN A 41 -8.18 -7.72 2.55
N ILE A 42 -7.41 -7.69 1.48
CA ILE A 42 -6.48 -6.62 1.16
C ILE A 42 -6.48 -6.35 -0.34
N LYS A 43 -6.42 -5.08 -0.71
CA LYS A 43 -6.26 -4.63 -2.09
C LYS A 43 -5.19 -3.56 -2.14
N SER A 44 -4.39 -3.56 -3.18
CA SER A 44 -3.34 -2.58 -3.36
C SER A 44 -3.24 -2.21 -4.84
N GLY A 45 -2.97 -0.95 -5.11
CA GLY A 45 -2.80 -0.45 -6.46
C GLY A 45 -2.22 0.94 -6.48
N PHE A 46 -1.99 1.45 -7.67
CA PHE A 46 -1.52 2.82 -7.88
C PHE A 46 -2.60 3.64 -8.57
N LEU A 47 -2.56 4.95 -8.33
CA LEU A 47 -3.53 5.88 -8.88
C LEU A 47 -3.03 6.44 -10.22
N VAL A 48 -3.94 6.56 -11.17
CA VAL A 48 -3.63 7.10 -12.49
C VAL A 48 -4.50 8.32 -12.76
N ASP A 49 -4.05 9.20 -13.67
CA ASP A 49 -4.83 10.34 -14.09
C ASP A 49 -5.85 9.94 -15.17
N GLU A 50 -6.55 10.94 -15.74
CA GLU A 50 -7.57 10.71 -16.77
C GLU A 50 -7.02 10.09 -18.05
N LEU A 51 -5.70 10.22 -18.29
CA LEU A 51 -5.01 9.62 -19.43
C LEU A 51 -4.38 8.28 -19.05
N LYS A 52 -4.70 7.75 -17.87
CA LYS A 52 -4.19 6.50 -17.32
C LYS A 52 -2.67 6.50 -17.06
N LYS A 53 -2.12 7.69 -16.83
CA LYS A 53 -0.70 7.82 -16.49
C LYS A 53 -0.52 7.73 -14.96
N PRO A 54 0.46 6.93 -14.48
CA PRO A 54 0.75 6.85 -13.04
C PRO A 54 1.43 8.12 -12.55
N GLY A 55 1.47 8.29 -11.23
CA GLY A 55 2.15 9.42 -10.60
C GLY A 55 1.38 10.04 -9.45
N ALA A 56 0.12 9.65 -9.27
CA ALA A 56 -0.72 10.18 -8.19
C ALA A 56 -0.59 9.38 -6.90
N GLY A 57 0.40 8.47 -6.83
CA GLY A 57 0.66 7.67 -5.64
C GLY A 57 0.00 6.32 -5.64
N GLY A 58 -0.01 5.67 -4.47
CA GLY A 58 -0.59 4.36 -4.28
C GLY A 58 -1.66 4.34 -3.21
N LEU A 59 -2.49 3.31 -3.27
CA LEU A 59 -3.57 3.10 -2.32
C LEU A 59 -3.63 1.62 -1.95
N LEU A 60 -3.74 1.35 -0.65
CA LEU A 60 -3.93 0.00 -0.14
C LEU A 60 -5.11 0.02 0.82
N ILE A 61 -6.03 -0.94 0.67
CA ILE A 61 -7.18 -1.10 1.55
C ILE A 61 -7.06 -2.44 2.26
N LEU A 62 -7.19 -2.42 3.60
CA LEU A 62 -7.01 -3.59 4.45
C LEU A 62 -8.18 -3.68 5.43
N GLU A 63 -8.83 -4.85 5.49
CA GLU A 63 -9.86 -5.11 6.47
C GLU A 63 -9.27 -5.95 7.60
N ILE A 64 -9.25 -5.40 8.82
CA ILE A 64 -8.72 -6.08 10.00
C ILE A 64 -9.33 -5.46 11.26
N ASN A 65 -9.15 -6.12 12.40
CA ASN A 65 -9.89 -5.80 13.62
C ASN A 65 -9.56 -4.46 14.28
N ASN A 66 -8.32 -3.97 14.21
CA ASN A 66 -7.96 -2.70 14.84
C ASN A 66 -6.75 -2.05 14.17
N TYR A 67 -6.50 -0.79 14.53
CA TYR A 67 -5.41 0.01 13.96
C TYR A 67 -4.03 -0.59 14.25
N GLU A 68 -3.80 -1.07 15.47
CA GLU A 68 -2.50 -1.64 15.85
C GLU A 68 -2.15 -2.84 14.98
N ASN A 69 -3.12 -3.71 14.70
CA ASN A 69 -2.89 -4.87 13.86
C ASN A 69 -2.70 -4.46 12.39
N ALA A 70 -3.46 -3.46 11.93
CA ALA A 70 -3.26 -2.90 10.59
C ALA A 70 -1.82 -2.36 10.45
N LEU A 71 -1.36 -1.60 11.44
CA LEU A 71 -0.02 -1.01 11.42
C LEU A 71 1.06 -2.09 11.40
N LYS A 72 0.91 -3.17 12.18
CA LYS A 72 1.85 -4.29 12.17
C LYS A 72 1.97 -4.92 10.79
N ILE A 73 0.84 -5.11 10.11
CA ILE A 73 0.84 -5.67 8.76
C ILE A 73 1.51 -4.71 7.78
N ILE A 74 1.12 -3.45 7.81
CA ILE A 74 1.62 -2.43 6.87
C ILE A 74 3.13 -2.23 7.01
N LYS A 75 3.67 -2.29 8.22
CA LYS A 75 5.12 -2.14 8.44
C LYS A 75 5.96 -3.24 7.80
N ASN A 76 5.35 -4.36 7.40
CA ASN A 76 6.02 -5.42 6.67
C ASN A 76 5.96 -5.25 5.15
N ASP A 77 5.28 -4.23 4.66
CA ASP A 77 5.25 -3.91 3.24
C ASP A 77 6.66 -3.59 2.77
N PRO A 78 7.18 -4.29 1.75
CA PRO A 78 8.52 -4.02 1.23
C PRO A 78 8.74 -2.56 0.82
N MET A 79 7.70 -1.87 0.36
CA MET A 79 7.80 -0.45 0.00
C MET A 79 8.08 0.42 1.22
N ILE A 80 7.54 0.05 2.37
CA ILE A 80 7.78 0.75 3.64
C ILE A 80 9.12 0.32 4.24
N LYS A 81 9.41 -0.99 4.26
CA LYS A 81 10.66 -1.52 4.83
C LYS A 81 11.89 -0.98 4.13
N ASN A 82 11.79 -0.74 2.83
CA ASN A 82 12.88 -0.19 2.02
C ASN A 82 12.84 1.34 1.92
N ASP A 83 11.95 1.97 2.68
CA ASP A 83 11.83 3.43 2.74
C ASP A 83 11.61 4.09 1.37
N LEU A 84 10.91 3.37 0.48
CA LEU A 84 10.65 3.83 -0.89
C LEU A 84 9.57 4.91 -0.93
N VAL A 85 8.65 4.91 0.03
CA VAL A 85 7.45 5.73 0.01
C VAL A 85 7.30 6.57 1.26
N LYS A 86 6.64 7.72 1.12
CA LYS A 86 6.02 8.45 2.23
C LYS A 86 4.60 7.96 2.32
N TRP A 87 4.15 7.59 3.51
CA TRP A 87 2.86 6.93 3.66
C TRP A 87 2.11 7.40 4.88
N LYS A 88 0.78 7.17 4.86
CA LYS A 88 -0.12 7.38 5.99
C LYS A 88 -1.03 6.18 6.10
N LEU A 89 -1.45 5.88 7.33
CA LEU A 89 -2.44 4.84 7.60
C LEU A 89 -3.60 5.46 8.36
N ASN A 90 -4.81 5.30 7.84
CA ASN A 90 -6.03 5.82 8.46
C ASN A 90 -7.10 4.74 8.47
N GLU A 91 -7.96 4.76 9.48
CA GLU A 91 -9.20 3.99 9.44
C GLU A 91 -10.19 4.71 8.53
N TRP A 92 -10.90 3.95 7.71
CA TRP A 92 -12.00 4.48 6.90
C TRP A 92 -13.31 4.21 7.62
N VAL A 93 -14.03 5.27 7.97
CA VAL A 93 -15.35 5.18 8.57
C VAL A 93 -16.38 5.52 7.51
N ASP A 94 -17.24 4.55 7.20
CA ASP A 94 -18.28 4.71 6.18
C ASP A 94 -19.42 5.57 6.75
N LEU A 95 -19.72 6.69 6.10
CA LEU A 95 -20.76 7.61 6.53
C LEU A 95 -22.17 7.16 6.14
N ASN A 96 -22.27 6.23 5.20
CA ASN A 96 -23.57 5.79 4.65
C ASN A 96 -23.93 4.38 5.09
N LYS A 97 -23.40 3.98 6.19
CA LYS A 97 -23.56 2.64 6.71
C LYS A 97 -24.97 2.36 7.20
#